data_419e95f6ef0c002118197a1dc3b38a9f
#
_entry.id   419e95f6ef0c002118197a1dc3b38a9f
#
_cell.length_a   1.000
_cell.length_b   1.000
_cell.length_c   1.000
_cell.angle_alpha   90.00
_cell.angle_beta   90.00
_cell.angle_gamma   90.00
#
_symmetry.space_group_name_H-M   'P 1'
#
loop_
_entity.id
_entity.type
_entity.pdbx_description
1 polymer ?
#
loop_
_entity_poly.entity_id
_entity_poly.type
_entity_poly.pdbx_seq_one_letter_code
_entity_poly.pdbx_strand_id
1 'polypeptide(L)'
;MSPVPPRRGLLSGTAWMPYALLLPGLLWLGLFFVTPILTLLSTSLQEGSISTGYRLTWRFANYTNAFWDYQAQFGRSILYASLATLLALVICYPLAYFIAFRAGRYKNLMLLIVVAPFFTSFLIRTLSWKIILADSGWVVGVFQTLGLLPPGGRLLATSFAVVAGITYNFLPFMTLPLYTSLERLDASLIEAAGDLYAGPVTAFFKVTFPLSMPGVVAGTLLTFIPAAGDYINVRFLGTPSQSMLGNVIDSRFLAVLDYPTAAALSITLMFTILVLVGLYVRRAGTEDLV
;
A
#
# COMPACT_ATOMS: atom_id res chain seq x y z
N MET A 1 -2.73 -3.49 67.15
CA MET A 1 -2.53 -3.85 65.72
C MET A 1 -3.66 -4.78 65.31
N SER A 2 -4.69 -4.25 64.68
CA SER A 2 -5.82 -5.03 64.17
C SER A 2 -5.47 -5.51 62.75
N PRO A 3 -5.76 -6.77 62.41
CA PRO A 3 -5.44 -7.30 61.09
C PRO A 3 -6.36 -6.69 60.01
N VAL A 4 -5.74 -6.18 58.94
CA VAL A 4 -6.44 -5.67 57.75
C VAL A 4 -7.11 -6.88 57.03
N PRO A 5 -8.42 -6.83 56.78
CA PRO A 5 -9.11 -7.94 56.11
C PRO A 5 -8.61 -8.03 54.65
N PRO A 6 -8.49 -9.24 54.10
CA PRO A 6 -8.08 -9.44 52.70
C PRO A 6 -9.13 -8.84 51.76
N ARG A 7 -8.71 -7.97 50.85
CA ARG A 7 -9.53 -7.47 49.75
C ARG A 7 -9.97 -8.68 48.89
N ARG A 8 -11.20 -9.13 49.12
CA ARG A 8 -11.87 -10.09 48.21
C ARG A 8 -11.92 -9.46 46.82
N GLY A 9 -11.23 -10.08 45.90
CA GLY A 9 -11.23 -9.70 44.49
C GLY A 9 -12.65 -9.73 43.90
N LEU A 10 -13.13 -8.55 43.51
CA LEU A 10 -14.41 -8.31 42.83
C LEU A 10 -14.39 -8.77 41.34
N LEU A 11 -13.59 -9.77 40.97
CA LEU A 11 -13.35 -10.16 39.57
C LEU A 11 -13.86 -11.56 39.17
N SER A 12 -14.69 -12.24 39.98
CA SER A 12 -15.14 -13.59 39.64
C SER A 12 -16.49 -13.68 38.91
N GLY A 13 -17.12 -12.54 38.58
CA GLY A 13 -18.45 -12.53 37.94
C GLY A 13 -18.52 -12.04 36.49
N THR A 14 -17.40 -11.59 35.88
CA THR A 14 -17.47 -10.78 34.64
C THR A 14 -16.49 -11.24 33.53
N ALA A 15 -16.08 -12.50 33.52
CA ALA A 15 -15.17 -13.01 32.48
C ALA A 15 -15.75 -12.90 31.04
N TRP A 16 -17.06 -12.83 30.90
CA TRP A 16 -17.74 -12.68 29.59
C TRP A 16 -17.94 -11.22 29.16
N MET A 17 -17.83 -10.25 30.08
CA MET A 17 -18.09 -8.82 29.80
C MET A 17 -17.16 -8.23 28.72
N PRO A 18 -15.83 -8.52 28.70
CA PRO A 18 -14.97 -8.11 27.59
C PRO A 18 -15.42 -8.67 26.25
N TYR A 19 -15.86 -9.92 26.21
CA TYR A 19 -16.34 -10.56 24.99
C TYR A 19 -17.69 -9.97 24.53
N ALA A 20 -18.58 -9.62 25.45
CA ALA A 20 -19.84 -8.96 25.12
C ALA A 20 -19.62 -7.55 24.58
N LEU A 21 -18.64 -6.82 25.09
CA LEU A 21 -18.26 -5.50 24.56
C LEU A 21 -17.61 -5.58 23.16
N LEU A 22 -16.87 -6.66 22.87
CA LEU A 22 -16.28 -6.90 21.56
C LEU A 22 -17.30 -7.40 20.53
N LEU A 23 -18.41 -8.01 20.98
CA LEU A 23 -19.40 -8.69 20.12
C LEU A 23 -19.97 -7.80 19.01
N PRO A 24 -20.39 -6.54 19.25
CA PRO A 24 -20.89 -5.69 18.16
C PRO A 24 -19.84 -5.44 17.08
N GLY A 25 -18.57 -5.20 17.46
CA GLY A 25 -17.47 -5.03 16.51
C GLY A 25 -17.16 -6.31 15.74
N LEU A 26 -17.14 -7.46 16.42
CA LEU A 26 -16.90 -8.76 15.78
C LEU A 26 -18.04 -9.15 14.84
N LEU A 27 -19.30 -8.89 15.20
CA LEU A 27 -20.44 -9.11 14.30
C LEU A 27 -20.38 -8.23 13.07
N TRP A 28 -20.01 -6.95 13.24
CA TRP A 28 -19.80 -6.04 12.11
C TRP A 28 -18.70 -6.53 11.17
N LEU A 29 -17.55 -6.88 11.71
CA LEU A 29 -16.44 -7.44 10.92
C LEU A 29 -16.82 -8.77 10.26
N GLY A 30 -17.51 -9.67 10.97
CA GLY A 30 -18.01 -10.93 10.40
C GLY A 30 -18.95 -10.70 9.23
N LEU A 31 -19.93 -9.79 9.39
CA LEU A 31 -20.93 -9.55 8.37
C LEU A 31 -20.35 -8.80 7.15
N PHE A 32 -19.58 -7.74 7.36
CA PHE A 32 -19.15 -6.85 6.27
C PHE A 32 -17.77 -7.14 5.72
N PHE A 33 -16.96 -7.95 6.37
CA PHE A 33 -15.63 -8.32 5.93
C PHE A 33 -15.50 -9.82 5.62
N VAL A 34 -15.86 -10.68 6.56
CA VAL A 34 -15.70 -12.14 6.36
C VAL A 34 -16.70 -12.67 5.32
N THR A 35 -17.96 -12.25 5.38
CA THR A 35 -19.00 -12.73 4.44
C THR A 35 -18.67 -12.40 2.98
N PRO A 36 -18.25 -11.18 2.59
CA PRO A 36 -17.83 -10.91 1.22
C PRO A 36 -16.62 -11.76 0.77
N ILE A 37 -15.65 -12.01 1.65
CA ILE A 37 -14.50 -12.87 1.33
C ILE A 37 -14.95 -14.30 1.07
N LEU A 38 -15.82 -14.86 1.92
CA LEU A 38 -16.38 -16.20 1.73
C LEU A 38 -17.23 -16.29 0.45
N THR A 39 -18.00 -15.25 0.15
CA THR A 39 -18.76 -15.17 -1.11
C THR A 39 -17.83 -15.15 -2.31
N LEU A 40 -16.76 -14.34 -2.26
CA LEU A 40 -15.75 -14.28 -3.31
C LEU A 40 -15.05 -15.64 -3.49
N LEU A 41 -14.70 -16.32 -2.39
CA LEU A 41 -14.12 -17.65 -2.41
C LEU A 41 -15.10 -18.68 -3.00
N SER A 42 -16.38 -18.64 -2.62
CA SER A 42 -17.41 -19.49 -3.21
C SER A 42 -17.56 -19.23 -4.71
N THR A 43 -17.61 -17.95 -5.13
CA THR A 43 -17.72 -17.56 -6.55
C THR A 43 -16.52 -18.02 -7.35
N SER A 44 -15.31 -17.99 -6.81
CA SER A 44 -14.09 -18.42 -7.50
C SER A 44 -14.08 -19.91 -7.87
N LEU A 45 -14.89 -20.72 -7.17
CA LEU A 45 -15.04 -22.17 -7.40
C LEU A 45 -16.27 -22.53 -8.25
N GLN A 46 -17.00 -21.52 -8.74
CA GLN A 46 -18.16 -21.73 -9.60
C GLN A 46 -17.78 -21.91 -11.06
N GLU A 47 -18.73 -22.45 -11.81
CA GLU A 47 -18.72 -22.54 -13.25
C GLU A 47 -20.03 -21.99 -13.81
N GLY A 48 -19.98 -21.42 -15.01
CA GLY A 48 -21.16 -20.91 -15.69
C GLY A 48 -20.92 -19.56 -16.36
N SER A 49 -22.00 -18.96 -16.79
CA SER A 49 -22.02 -17.64 -17.43
C SER A 49 -23.30 -16.92 -17.03
N ILE A 50 -23.41 -15.65 -17.42
CA ILE A 50 -24.62 -14.85 -17.16
C ILE A 50 -25.86 -15.46 -17.82
N SER A 51 -25.69 -16.13 -18.95
CA SER A 51 -26.79 -16.77 -19.72
C SER A 51 -27.20 -18.13 -19.17
N THR A 52 -26.26 -18.91 -18.60
CA THR A 52 -26.49 -20.26 -18.07
C THR A 52 -26.68 -20.30 -16.54
N GLY A 53 -26.40 -19.18 -15.89
CA GLY A 53 -26.32 -19.08 -14.44
C GLY A 53 -24.98 -19.65 -13.92
N TYR A 54 -24.65 -19.29 -12.68
CA TYR A 54 -23.45 -19.75 -12.00
C TYR A 54 -23.79 -20.85 -11.01
N ARG A 55 -23.01 -21.95 -11.00
CA ARG A 55 -23.20 -23.08 -10.10
C ARG A 55 -21.89 -23.44 -9.42
N LEU A 56 -21.95 -23.74 -8.12
CA LEU A 56 -20.80 -24.21 -7.37
C LEU A 56 -20.42 -25.62 -7.79
N THR A 57 -19.30 -25.77 -8.47
CA THR A 57 -18.80 -27.06 -9.01
C THR A 57 -17.44 -27.45 -8.45
N TRP A 58 -16.90 -26.66 -7.49
CA TRP A 58 -15.56 -26.83 -6.92
C TRP A 58 -14.46 -26.83 -8.01
N ARG A 59 -14.59 -25.93 -9.00
CA ARG A 59 -13.70 -25.88 -10.16
C ARG A 59 -12.37 -25.20 -9.82
N PHE A 60 -11.42 -25.97 -9.28
CA PHE A 60 -10.07 -25.47 -8.98
C PHE A 60 -9.28 -25.07 -10.22
N ALA A 61 -9.66 -25.54 -11.42
CA ALA A 61 -9.07 -25.11 -12.67
C ALA A 61 -9.16 -23.61 -12.92
N ASN A 62 -10.12 -22.90 -12.30
CA ASN A 62 -10.21 -21.45 -12.40
C ASN A 62 -8.93 -20.76 -11.88
N TYR A 63 -8.30 -21.30 -10.84
CA TYR A 63 -7.06 -20.75 -10.28
C TYR A 63 -5.84 -21.02 -11.17
N THR A 64 -5.72 -22.24 -11.72
CA THR A 64 -4.62 -22.57 -12.61
C THR A 64 -4.71 -21.79 -13.91
N ASN A 65 -5.90 -21.70 -14.53
CA ASN A 65 -6.13 -20.91 -15.72
C ASN A 65 -5.88 -19.41 -15.45
N ALA A 66 -6.43 -18.88 -14.35
CA ALA A 66 -6.22 -17.49 -13.94
C ALA A 66 -4.74 -17.16 -13.78
N PHE A 67 -3.94 -18.05 -13.20
CA PHE A 67 -2.50 -17.83 -13.04
C PHE A 67 -1.76 -17.87 -14.39
N TRP A 68 -1.98 -18.89 -15.21
CA TRP A 68 -1.25 -19.07 -16.47
C TRP A 68 -1.66 -18.05 -17.56
N ASP A 69 -2.95 -17.75 -17.68
CA ASP A 69 -3.45 -16.79 -18.67
C ASP A 69 -3.03 -15.35 -18.37
N TYR A 70 -2.82 -15.02 -17.07
CA TYR A 70 -2.53 -13.65 -16.62
C TYR A 70 -1.19 -13.50 -15.91
N GLN A 71 -0.25 -14.43 -16.09
CA GLN A 71 1.08 -14.37 -15.44
C GLN A 71 1.84 -13.06 -15.72
N ALA A 72 1.71 -12.52 -16.93
CA ALA A 72 2.34 -11.24 -17.28
C ALA A 72 1.77 -10.06 -16.49
N GLN A 73 0.44 -10.06 -16.25
CA GLN A 73 -0.23 -9.04 -15.45
C GLN A 73 0.08 -9.19 -13.98
N PHE A 74 0.21 -10.42 -13.47
CA PHE A 74 0.74 -10.71 -12.14
C PHE A 74 2.13 -10.12 -11.95
N GLY A 75 3.05 -10.45 -12.84
CA GLY A 75 4.42 -9.95 -12.80
C GLY A 75 4.47 -8.42 -12.81
N ARG A 76 3.66 -7.78 -13.67
CA ARG A 76 3.57 -6.32 -13.73
C ARG A 76 2.99 -5.69 -12.46
N SER A 77 1.93 -6.29 -11.87
CA SER A 77 1.37 -5.80 -10.62
C SER A 77 2.41 -5.75 -9.52
N ILE A 78 3.15 -6.84 -9.33
CA ILE A 78 4.21 -6.90 -8.32
C ILE A 78 5.35 -5.95 -8.66
N LEU A 79 5.80 -5.91 -9.92
CA LEU A 79 6.90 -5.05 -10.34
C LEU A 79 6.57 -3.56 -10.17
N TYR A 80 5.41 -3.11 -10.67
CA TYR A 80 5.03 -1.69 -10.61
C TYR A 80 4.75 -1.25 -9.18
N ALA A 81 4.09 -2.10 -8.37
CA ALA A 81 3.89 -1.81 -6.94
C ALA A 81 5.23 -1.73 -6.20
N SER A 82 6.17 -2.65 -6.46
CA SER A 82 7.50 -2.63 -5.83
C SER A 82 8.29 -1.40 -6.24
N LEU A 83 8.31 -1.05 -7.54
CA LEU A 83 8.99 0.15 -8.04
C LEU A 83 8.38 1.43 -7.46
N ALA A 84 7.04 1.53 -7.44
CA ALA A 84 6.34 2.68 -6.88
C ALA A 84 6.61 2.82 -5.37
N THR A 85 6.61 1.70 -4.62
CA THR A 85 6.91 1.69 -3.18
C THR A 85 8.35 2.10 -2.92
N LEU A 86 9.31 1.58 -3.70
CA LEU A 86 10.71 1.96 -3.58
C LEU A 86 10.93 3.45 -3.89
N LEU A 87 10.33 3.95 -4.96
CA LEU A 87 10.39 5.38 -5.30
C LEU A 87 9.74 6.24 -4.22
N ALA A 88 8.58 5.83 -3.70
CA ALA A 88 7.94 6.51 -2.59
C ALA A 88 8.86 6.55 -1.36
N LEU A 89 9.51 5.45 -1.01
CA LEU A 89 10.46 5.39 0.12
C LEU A 89 11.64 6.35 -0.11
N VAL A 90 12.25 6.32 -1.29
CA VAL A 90 13.40 7.18 -1.64
C VAL A 90 13.04 8.67 -1.58
N ILE A 91 11.82 9.04 -1.99
CA ILE A 91 11.34 10.42 -1.95
C ILE A 91 10.89 10.82 -0.54
N CYS A 92 10.12 9.95 0.13
CA CYS A 92 9.48 10.28 1.39
C CYS A 92 10.45 10.20 2.58
N TYR A 93 11.47 9.36 2.53
CA TYR A 93 12.41 9.24 3.65
C TYR A 93 13.17 10.53 3.91
N PRO A 94 13.83 11.17 2.91
CA PRO A 94 14.46 12.48 3.11
C PRO A 94 13.47 13.57 3.52
N LEU A 95 12.25 13.54 2.95
CA LEU A 95 11.20 14.49 3.30
C LEU A 95 10.77 14.33 4.76
N ALA A 96 10.46 13.11 5.20
CA ALA A 96 10.08 12.81 6.57
C ALA A 96 11.20 13.14 7.56
N TYR A 97 12.46 12.84 7.20
CA TYR A 97 13.64 13.19 7.98
C TYR A 97 13.76 14.71 8.15
N PHE A 98 13.60 15.47 7.05
CA PHE A 98 13.64 16.93 7.12
C PHE A 98 12.51 17.48 8.00
N ILE A 99 11.29 16.95 7.86
CA ILE A 99 10.14 17.38 8.67
C ILE A 99 10.39 17.09 10.17
N ALA A 100 10.89 15.89 10.48
CA ALA A 100 11.11 15.48 11.88
C ALA A 100 12.21 16.30 12.57
N PHE A 101 13.37 16.51 11.90
CA PHE A 101 14.56 17.06 12.57
C PHE A 101 14.89 18.52 12.20
N ARG A 102 14.40 19.04 11.08
CA ARG A 102 14.81 20.34 10.56
C ARG A 102 13.69 21.37 10.38
N ALA A 103 12.43 20.93 10.26
CA ALA A 103 11.32 21.84 9.94
C ALA A 103 10.91 22.79 11.10
N GLY A 104 11.24 22.46 12.36
CA GLY A 104 10.95 23.30 13.52
C GLY A 104 9.49 23.77 13.55
N ARG A 105 9.27 25.09 13.56
CA ARG A 105 7.90 25.68 13.59
C ARG A 105 7.05 25.38 12.34
N TYR A 106 7.66 25.00 11.22
CA TYR A 106 6.96 24.71 9.96
C TYR A 106 6.52 23.25 9.83
N LYS A 107 6.81 22.40 10.79
CA LYS A 107 6.51 20.97 10.82
C LYS A 107 5.05 20.67 10.46
N ASN A 108 4.11 21.29 11.16
CA ASN A 108 2.67 21.06 10.93
C ASN A 108 2.22 21.53 9.54
N LEU A 109 2.79 22.65 9.05
CA LEU A 109 2.51 23.14 7.71
C LEU A 109 3.01 22.16 6.65
N MET A 110 4.21 21.63 6.80
CA MET A 110 4.77 20.66 5.85
C MET A 110 3.98 19.35 5.84
N LEU A 111 3.57 18.85 7.01
CA LEU A 111 2.67 17.69 7.10
C LEU A 111 1.33 17.96 6.41
N LEU A 112 0.76 19.16 6.63
CA LEU A 112 -0.47 19.57 5.95
C LEU A 112 -0.29 19.55 4.43
N ILE A 113 0.82 20.08 3.91
CA ILE A 113 1.11 20.10 2.46
C ILE A 113 1.23 18.69 1.91
N VAL A 114 1.87 17.76 2.64
CA VAL A 114 1.97 16.35 2.24
C VAL A 114 0.60 15.67 2.18
N VAL A 115 -0.27 15.96 3.15
CA VAL A 115 -1.59 15.33 3.27
C VAL A 115 -2.66 16.05 2.43
N ALA A 116 -2.50 17.36 2.17
CA ALA A 116 -3.49 18.17 1.46
C ALA A 116 -3.98 17.56 0.12
N PRO A 117 -3.12 16.99 -0.73
CA PRO A 117 -3.58 16.33 -1.96
C PRO A 117 -4.53 15.16 -1.71
N PHE A 118 -4.45 14.53 -0.53
CA PHE A 118 -5.31 13.39 -0.18
C PHE A 118 -6.78 13.78 0.02
N PHE A 119 -7.06 15.04 0.32
CA PHE A 119 -8.42 15.56 0.41
C PHE A 119 -9.08 15.77 -0.96
N THR A 120 -8.32 15.64 -2.05
CA THR A 120 -8.87 15.59 -3.40
C THR A 120 -9.14 14.14 -3.84
N SER A 121 -10.13 13.95 -4.72
CA SER A 121 -10.45 12.62 -5.25
C SER A 121 -9.23 11.98 -5.92
N PHE A 122 -9.03 10.68 -5.65
CA PHE A 122 -7.98 9.87 -6.30
C PHE A 122 -8.04 9.95 -7.83
N LEU A 123 -9.27 9.88 -8.37
CA LEU A 123 -9.49 9.96 -9.82
C LEU A 123 -9.09 11.33 -10.40
N ILE A 124 -9.44 12.42 -9.72
CA ILE A 124 -9.08 13.78 -10.15
C ILE A 124 -7.56 13.96 -10.16
N ARG A 125 -6.87 13.47 -9.15
CA ARG A 125 -5.40 13.49 -9.09
C ARG A 125 -4.77 12.73 -10.28
N THR A 126 -5.28 11.53 -10.57
CA THR A 126 -4.78 10.73 -11.69
C THR A 126 -5.07 11.40 -13.05
N LEU A 127 -6.25 12.03 -13.22
CA LEU A 127 -6.57 12.80 -14.42
C LEU A 127 -5.67 14.03 -14.57
N SER A 128 -5.32 14.71 -13.46
CA SER A 128 -4.36 15.83 -13.48
C SER A 128 -2.99 15.35 -13.97
N TRP A 129 -2.52 14.18 -13.51
CA TRP A 129 -1.28 13.57 -14.02
C TRP A 129 -1.36 13.28 -15.52
N LYS A 130 -2.51 12.81 -16.02
CA LYS A 130 -2.72 12.61 -17.46
C LYS A 130 -2.53 13.88 -18.25
N ILE A 131 -3.02 15.02 -17.74
CA ILE A 131 -2.86 16.33 -18.40
C ILE A 131 -1.39 16.81 -18.33
N ILE A 132 -0.75 16.66 -17.17
CA ILE A 132 0.64 17.07 -16.94
C ILE A 132 1.61 16.30 -17.84
N LEU A 133 1.39 15.00 -18.03
CA LEU A 133 2.23 14.10 -18.82
C LEU A 133 1.82 14.00 -20.29
N ALA A 134 0.77 14.71 -20.72
CA ALA A 134 0.36 14.73 -22.13
C ALA A 134 1.48 15.26 -23.04
N ASP A 135 1.47 14.82 -24.30
CA ASP A 135 2.50 15.20 -25.29
C ASP A 135 2.64 16.74 -25.45
N SER A 136 1.54 17.49 -25.25
CA SER A 136 1.51 18.96 -25.18
C SER A 136 1.70 19.52 -23.77
N GLY A 137 1.97 18.67 -22.77
CA GLY A 137 2.14 19.09 -21.38
C GLY A 137 3.45 19.81 -21.13
N TRP A 138 3.46 20.72 -20.16
CA TRP A 138 4.65 21.50 -19.83
C TRP A 138 5.82 20.62 -19.34
N VAL A 139 5.56 19.49 -18.67
CA VAL A 139 6.60 18.54 -18.23
C VAL A 139 7.32 17.93 -19.41
N VAL A 140 6.59 17.48 -20.45
CA VAL A 140 7.18 16.92 -21.66
C VAL A 140 8.07 17.98 -22.34
N GLY A 141 7.60 19.22 -22.42
CA GLY A 141 8.39 20.34 -22.95
C GLY A 141 9.70 20.57 -22.19
N VAL A 142 9.66 20.56 -20.86
CA VAL A 142 10.87 20.68 -20.01
C VAL A 142 11.82 19.51 -20.22
N PHE A 143 11.32 18.27 -20.26
CA PHE A 143 12.16 17.08 -20.48
C PHE A 143 12.82 17.07 -21.86
N GLN A 144 12.12 17.57 -22.89
CA GLN A 144 12.67 17.72 -24.24
C GLN A 144 13.76 18.82 -24.29
N THR A 145 13.53 19.97 -23.64
CA THR A 145 14.52 21.07 -23.60
C THR A 145 15.78 20.71 -22.82
N LEU A 146 15.66 19.84 -21.79
CA LEU A 146 16.79 19.31 -21.05
C LEU A 146 17.50 18.14 -21.75
N GLY A 147 17.04 17.72 -22.93
CA GLY A 147 17.60 16.58 -23.66
C GLY A 147 17.35 15.22 -23.01
N LEU A 148 16.48 15.15 -22.00
CA LEU A 148 16.11 13.91 -21.30
C LEU A 148 15.08 13.10 -22.08
N LEU A 149 14.36 13.72 -23.01
CA LEU A 149 13.37 13.09 -23.86
C LEU A 149 13.66 13.48 -25.33
N PRO A 150 13.74 12.51 -26.25
CA PRO A 150 13.97 12.84 -27.67
C PRO A 150 12.77 13.61 -28.26
N PRO A 151 12.96 14.36 -29.34
CA PRO A 151 11.85 15.01 -30.06
C PRO A 151 10.78 13.97 -30.45
N GLY A 152 9.52 14.23 -30.08
CA GLY A 152 8.42 13.28 -30.27
C GLY A 152 8.35 12.14 -29.25
N GLY A 153 9.25 12.09 -28.27
CA GLY A 153 9.17 11.17 -27.15
C GLY A 153 7.96 11.44 -26.27
N ARG A 154 7.37 10.42 -25.70
CA ARG A 154 6.15 10.46 -24.90
C ARG A 154 6.43 10.02 -23.46
N LEU A 155 5.86 10.73 -22.50
CA LEU A 155 5.82 10.29 -21.10
C LEU A 155 4.51 9.56 -20.78
N LEU A 156 3.38 10.12 -21.26
CA LEU A 156 2.08 9.48 -21.12
C LEU A 156 2.04 8.15 -21.92
N ALA A 157 1.22 7.23 -21.46
CA ALA A 157 1.06 5.89 -22.05
C ALA A 157 2.35 5.03 -21.95
N THR A 158 3.14 5.22 -20.89
CA THR A 158 4.36 4.47 -20.60
C THR A 158 4.30 3.85 -19.20
N SER A 159 5.14 2.84 -18.96
CA SER A 159 5.31 2.26 -17.61
C SER A 159 5.81 3.30 -16.60
N PHE A 160 6.60 4.29 -17.06
CA PHE A 160 7.05 5.40 -16.23
C PHE A 160 5.87 6.22 -15.70
N ALA A 161 4.92 6.62 -16.58
CA ALA A 161 3.74 7.36 -16.17
C ALA A 161 2.88 6.61 -15.15
N VAL A 162 2.71 5.30 -15.36
CA VAL A 162 1.97 4.44 -14.44
C VAL A 162 2.65 4.41 -13.06
N VAL A 163 3.94 4.08 -13.02
CA VAL A 163 4.68 3.98 -11.76
C VAL A 163 4.76 5.33 -11.06
N ALA A 164 5.00 6.43 -11.78
CA ALA A 164 5.01 7.78 -11.20
C ALA A 164 3.65 8.19 -10.63
N GLY A 165 2.55 7.88 -11.33
CA GLY A 165 1.19 8.12 -10.86
C GLY A 165 0.85 7.34 -9.59
N ILE A 166 1.19 6.04 -9.55
CA ILE A 166 1.04 5.20 -8.35
C ILE A 166 1.88 5.77 -7.21
N THR A 167 3.16 6.08 -7.44
CA THR A 167 4.06 6.66 -6.45
C THR A 167 3.44 7.90 -5.83
N TYR A 168 3.05 8.88 -6.66
CA TYR A 168 2.46 10.13 -6.18
C TYR A 168 1.20 9.92 -5.35
N ASN A 169 0.30 9.04 -5.80
CA ASN A 169 -0.96 8.80 -5.11
C ASN A 169 -0.76 8.20 -3.72
N PHE A 170 0.32 7.48 -3.48
CA PHE A 170 0.60 6.83 -2.20
C PHE A 170 1.69 7.51 -1.36
N LEU A 171 2.25 8.67 -1.78
CA LEU A 171 3.25 9.42 -1.00
C LEU A 171 2.83 9.67 0.46
N PRO A 172 1.59 10.12 0.78
CA PRO A 172 1.20 10.35 2.18
C PRO A 172 1.23 9.08 3.04
N PHE A 173 0.89 7.93 2.46
CA PHE A 173 0.90 6.64 3.16
C PHE A 173 2.33 6.17 3.51
N MET A 174 3.32 6.59 2.75
CA MET A 174 4.73 6.36 3.05
C MET A 174 5.27 7.42 4.03
N THR A 175 4.94 8.70 3.80
CA THR A 175 5.52 9.81 4.58
C THR A 175 5.09 9.80 6.04
N LEU A 176 3.80 9.55 6.33
CA LEU A 176 3.29 9.66 7.70
C LEU A 176 3.87 8.63 8.66
N PRO A 177 3.94 7.32 8.35
CA PRO A 177 4.58 6.35 9.23
C PRO A 177 6.08 6.61 9.41
N LEU A 178 6.78 6.99 8.34
CA LEU A 178 8.19 7.37 8.40
C LEU A 178 8.40 8.55 9.35
N TYR A 179 7.61 9.61 9.15
CA TYR A 179 7.65 10.78 10.01
C TYR A 179 7.39 10.44 11.47
N THR A 180 6.33 9.66 11.75
CA THR A 180 5.97 9.28 13.13
C THR A 180 7.06 8.47 13.80
N SER A 181 7.72 7.58 13.06
CA SER A 181 8.84 6.79 13.58
C SER A 181 10.06 7.66 13.83
N LEU A 182 10.41 8.55 12.90
CA LEU A 182 11.54 9.45 13.03
C LEU A 182 11.35 10.50 14.15
N GLU A 183 10.13 10.99 14.32
CA GLU A 183 9.80 11.97 15.38
C GLU A 183 9.95 11.42 16.79
N ARG A 184 9.75 10.10 16.95
CA ARG A 184 9.89 9.43 18.25
C ARG A 184 11.34 9.13 18.62
N LEU A 185 12.28 9.29 17.70
CA LEU A 185 13.70 9.03 17.96
C LEU A 185 14.25 10.08 18.93
N ASP A 186 14.94 9.60 19.96
CA ASP A 186 15.66 10.47 20.87
C ASP A 186 16.88 11.08 20.14
N ALA A 187 16.89 12.40 20.03
CA ALA A 187 17.98 13.14 19.40
C ALA A 187 19.34 12.88 20.08
N SER A 188 19.34 12.56 21.38
CA SER A 188 20.54 12.23 22.14
C SER A 188 21.31 11.03 21.58
N LEU A 189 20.60 10.07 20.94
CA LEU A 189 21.25 8.92 20.28
C LEU A 189 22.08 9.34 19.06
N ILE A 190 21.61 10.36 18.34
CA ILE A 190 22.32 10.90 17.17
C ILE A 190 23.50 11.75 17.63
N GLU A 191 23.34 12.52 18.73
CA GLU A 191 24.42 13.29 19.36
C GLU A 191 25.50 12.35 19.91
N ALA A 192 25.12 11.30 20.65
CA ALA A 192 26.07 10.29 21.14
C ALA A 192 26.87 9.60 20.02
N ALA A 193 26.24 9.34 18.86
CA ALA A 193 26.97 8.84 17.70
C ALA A 193 28.03 9.84 17.22
N GLY A 194 27.74 11.14 17.27
CA GLY A 194 28.68 12.21 16.96
C GLY A 194 29.86 12.25 17.95
N ASP A 195 29.59 12.10 19.25
CA ASP A 195 30.61 12.05 20.30
C ASP A 195 31.56 10.84 20.13
N LEU A 196 31.07 9.77 19.51
CA LEU A 196 31.87 8.60 19.13
C LEU A 196 32.53 8.76 17.74
N TYR A 197 32.70 9.99 17.28
CA TYR A 197 33.33 10.34 15.99
C TYR A 197 32.63 9.76 14.76
N ALA A 198 31.33 9.39 14.84
CA ALA A 198 30.58 8.96 13.68
C ALA A 198 30.25 10.16 12.78
N GLY A 199 30.67 10.10 11.51
CA GLY A 199 30.24 11.07 10.51
C GLY A 199 28.72 10.98 10.23
N PRO A 200 28.09 12.03 9.64
CA PRO A 200 26.64 12.10 9.42
C PRO A 200 26.06 10.88 8.67
N VAL A 201 26.78 10.39 7.68
CA VAL A 201 26.37 9.20 6.89
C VAL A 201 26.41 7.93 7.75
N THR A 202 27.45 7.78 8.58
CA THR A 202 27.59 6.63 9.49
C THR A 202 26.49 6.65 10.57
N ALA A 203 26.24 7.81 11.18
CA ALA A 203 25.16 7.99 12.14
C ALA A 203 23.78 7.68 11.52
N PHE A 204 23.57 8.11 10.26
CA PHE A 204 22.35 7.79 9.55
C PHE A 204 22.14 6.28 9.39
N PHE A 205 23.11 5.56 8.77
CA PHE A 205 22.93 4.14 8.47
C PHE A 205 23.04 3.23 9.70
N LYS A 206 23.75 3.62 10.76
CA LYS A 206 23.96 2.79 11.94
C LYS A 206 22.99 3.11 13.09
N VAL A 207 22.41 4.31 13.14
CA VAL A 207 21.52 4.74 14.22
C VAL A 207 20.13 5.10 13.67
N THR A 208 20.03 6.15 12.84
CA THR A 208 18.72 6.69 12.45
C THR A 208 17.91 5.70 11.61
N PHE A 209 18.53 5.11 10.58
CA PHE A 209 17.82 4.20 9.67
C PHE A 209 17.35 2.91 10.37
N PRO A 210 18.16 2.20 11.16
CA PRO A 210 17.70 1.03 11.90
C PRO A 210 16.59 1.34 12.91
N LEU A 211 16.73 2.43 13.67
CA LEU A 211 15.72 2.84 14.64
C LEU A 211 14.41 3.32 13.99
N SER A 212 14.44 3.76 12.73
CA SER A 212 13.25 4.14 11.97
C SER A 212 12.62 2.98 11.18
N MET A 213 13.17 1.76 11.27
CA MET A 213 12.65 0.59 10.54
C MET A 213 11.17 0.30 10.76
N PRO A 214 10.58 0.47 11.96
CA PRO A 214 9.14 0.32 12.13
C PRO A 214 8.34 1.24 11.21
N GLY A 215 8.77 2.49 11.02
CA GLY A 215 8.17 3.44 10.08
C GLY A 215 8.36 3.03 8.61
N VAL A 216 9.54 2.51 8.26
CA VAL A 216 9.82 1.98 6.90
C VAL A 216 8.91 0.79 6.60
N VAL A 217 8.79 -0.14 7.53
CA VAL A 217 7.94 -1.34 7.37
C VAL A 217 6.48 -0.93 7.21
N ALA A 218 5.96 -0.10 8.13
CA ALA A 218 4.57 0.36 8.09
C ALA A 218 4.27 1.15 6.80
N GLY A 219 5.13 2.09 6.41
CA GLY A 219 4.98 2.87 5.17
C GLY A 219 5.03 2.01 3.92
N THR A 220 5.94 1.03 3.88
CA THR A 220 6.05 0.07 2.78
C THR A 220 4.77 -0.74 2.62
N LEU A 221 4.20 -1.27 3.72
CA LEU A 221 2.96 -2.04 3.69
C LEU A 221 1.78 -1.20 3.24
N LEU A 222 1.61 -0.01 3.81
CA LEU A 222 0.51 0.91 3.48
C LEU A 222 0.58 1.42 2.02
N THR A 223 1.76 1.41 1.41
CA THR A 223 1.96 1.80 0.01
C THR A 223 1.85 0.61 -0.94
N PHE A 224 2.54 -0.50 -0.65
CA PHE A 224 2.64 -1.66 -1.55
C PHE A 224 1.31 -2.39 -1.73
N ILE A 225 0.55 -2.62 -0.62
CA ILE A 225 -0.68 -3.41 -0.68
C ILE A 225 -1.71 -2.79 -1.64
N PRO A 226 -2.10 -1.51 -1.51
CA PRO A 226 -3.04 -0.91 -2.45
C PRO A 226 -2.43 -0.67 -3.84
N ALA A 227 -1.13 -0.42 -3.95
CA ALA A 227 -0.44 -0.25 -5.24
C ALA A 227 -0.49 -1.52 -6.09
N ALA A 228 -0.37 -2.72 -5.48
CA ALA A 228 -0.41 -3.98 -6.20
C ALA A 228 -1.78 -4.28 -6.83
N GLY A 229 -2.85 -3.76 -6.24
CA GLY A 229 -4.22 -3.86 -6.77
C GLY A 229 -4.66 -2.66 -7.62
N ASP A 230 -3.77 -1.69 -7.89
CA ASP A 230 -4.14 -0.49 -8.63
C ASP A 230 -4.58 -0.81 -10.06
N TYR A 231 -5.72 -0.26 -10.47
CA TYR A 231 -6.24 -0.36 -11.83
C TYR A 231 -6.50 1.02 -12.44
N ILE A 232 -6.60 2.05 -11.61
CA ILE A 232 -6.98 3.40 -12.05
C ILE A 232 -5.80 4.09 -12.73
N ASN A 233 -4.60 4.06 -12.13
CA ASN A 233 -3.43 4.70 -12.73
C ASN A 233 -3.10 4.07 -14.10
N VAL A 234 -3.12 2.75 -14.20
CA VAL A 234 -2.89 2.06 -15.48
C VAL A 234 -3.94 2.44 -16.53
N ARG A 235 -5.21 2.50 -16.15
CA ARG A 235 -6.33 2.84 -17.04
C ARG A 235 -6.20 4.23 -17.65
N PHE A 236 -5.69 5.21 -16.90
CA PHE A 236 -5.61 6.61 -17.34
C PHE A 236 -4.22 7.03 -17.82
N LEU A 237 -3.16 6.45 -17.30
CA LEU A 237 -1.77 6.82 -17.59
C LEU A 237 -1.02 5.80 -18.45
N GLY A 238 -1.51 4.56 -18.52
CA GLY A 238 -0.90 3.45 -19.26
C GLY A 238 -1.61 3.14 -20.56
N THR A 239 -1.24 1.98 -21.10
CA THR A 239 -1.86 1.32 -22.28
C THR A 239 -2.31 -0.09 -21.89
N PRO A 240 -3.12 -0.77 -22.73
CA PRO A 240 -3.49 -2.16 -22.48
C PRO A 240 -2.29 -3.11 -22.32
N SER A 241 -1.16 -2.82 -22.97
CA SER A 241 0.06 -3.62 -22.84
C SER A 241 0.70 -3.51 -21.46
N GLN A 242 0.39 -2.47 -20.68
CA GLN A 242 0.86 -2.23 -19.31
C GLN A 242 -0.16 -2.63 -18.25
N SER A 243 -1.27 -3.28 -18.65
CA SER A 243 -2.33 -3.70 -17.73
C SER A 243 -1.77 -4.53 -16.57
N MET A 244 -2.20 -4.18 -15.37
CA MET A 244 -1.97 -4.90 -14.13
C MET A 244 -3.12 -5.85 -13.83
N LEU A 245 -2.97 -6.69 -12.84
CA LEU A 245 -4.02 -7.66 -12.49
C LEU A 245 -5.33 -6.99 -12.07
N GLY A 246 -5.27 -5.86 -11.37
CA GLY A 246 -6.44 -5.06 -11.03
C GLY A 246 -7.29 -4.67 -12.25
N ASN A 247 -6.66 -4.34 -13.40
CA ASN A 247 -7.38 -4.03 -14.63
C ASN A 247 -8.07 -5.26 -15.23
N VAL A 248 -7.44 -6.43 -15.12
CA VAL A 248 -8.05 -7.69 -15.59
C VAL A 248 -9.27 -8.03 -14.73
N ILE A 249 -9.13 -7.93 -13.42
CA ILE A 249 -10.24 -8.17 -12.47
C ILE A 249 -11.41 -7.23 -12.76
N ASP A 250 -11.15 -5.93 -12.91
CA ASP A 250 -12.16 -4.91 -13.26
C ASP A 250 -12.88 -5.27 -14.57
N SER A 251 -12.12 -5.61 -15.61
CA SER A 251 -12.66 -5.98 -16.91
C SER A 251 -13.47 -7.27 -16.87
N ARG A 252 -12.97 -8.31 -16.20
CA ARG A 252 -13.68 -9.59 -16.07
C ARG A 252 -14.97 -9.46 -15.26
N PHE A 253 -14.95 -8.63 -14.21
CA PHE A 253 -16.10 -8.44 -13.35
C PHE A 253 -17.16 -7.53 -13.98
N LEU A 254 -16.77 -6.38 -14.57
CA LEU A 254 -17.71 -5.34 -15.03
C LEU A 254 -18.05 -5.42 -16.52
N ALA A 255 -17.09 -5.81 -17.37
CA ALA A 255 -17.28 -5.79 -18.83
C ALA A 255 -17.63 -7.16 -19.39
N VAL A 256 -16.90 -8.20 -18.99
CA VAL A 256 -17.09 -9.58 -19.48
C VAL A 256 -18.13 -10.32 -18.66
N LEU A 257 -18.33 -9.90 -17.40
CA LEU A 257 -19.24 -10.52 -16.44
C LEU A 257 -18.89 -11.99 -16.14
N ASP A 258 -17.60 -12.32 -16.21
CA ASP A 258 -17.03 -13.62 -15.85
C ASP A 258 -16.62 -13.59 -14.37
N TYR A 259 -17.61 -13.70 -13.49
CA TYR A 259 -17.43 -13.61 -12.03
C TYR A 259 -16.51 -14.69 -11.45
N PRO A 260 -16.57 -15.97 -11.90
CA PRO A 260 -15.67 -17.00 -11.37
C PRO A 260 -14.19 -16.70 -11.62
N THR A 261 -13.85 -16.29 -12.85
CA THR A 261 -12.46 -15.92 -13.20
C THR A 261 -12.01 -14.66 -12.45
N ALA A 262 -12.88 -13.62 -12.37
CA ALA A 262 -12.58 -12.40 -11.63
C ALA A 262 -12.33 -12.71 -10.14
N ALA A 263 -13.16 -13.57 -9.54
CA ALA A 263 -13.02 -13.97 -8.14
C ALA A 263 -11.75 -14.81 -7.90
N ALA A 264 -11.42 -15.74 -8.81
CA ALA A 264 -10.20 -16.54 -8.72
C ALA A 264 -8.95 -15.66 -8.80
N LEU A 265 -8.92 -14.67 -9.72
CA LEU A 265 -7.84 -13.70 -9.85
C LEU A 265 -7.69 -12.84 -8.58
N SER A 266 -8.81 -12.38 -8.00
CA SER A 266 -8.81 -11.57 -6.79
C SER A 266 -8.27 -12.34 -5.57
N ILE A 267 -8.71 -13.59 -5.38
CA ILE A 267 -8.21 -14.47 -4.31
C ILE A 267 -6.72 -14.76 -4.50
N THR A 268 -6.30 -15.05 -5.74
CA THR A 268 -4.88 -15.32 -6.04
C THR A 268 -4.00 -14.09 -5.77
N LEU A 269 -4.46 -12.88 -6.17
CA LEU A 269 -3.74 -11.64 -5.88
C LEU A 269 -3.67 -11.39 -4.37
N MET A 270 -4.79 -11.53 -3.66
CA MET A 270 -4.86 -11.39 -2.21
C MET A 270 -3.88 -12.35 -1.51
N PHE A 271 -3.89 -13.62 -1.89
CA PHE A 271 -2.98 -14.62 -1.33
C PHE A 271 -1.51 -14.29 -1.61
N THR A 272 -1.20 -13.88 -2.85
CA THR A 272 0.16 -13.48 -3.24
C THR A 272 0.65 -12.30 -2.39
N ILE A 273 -0.19 -11.26 -2.24
CA ILE A 273 0.14 -10.09 -1.40
C ILE A 273 0.34 -10.53 0.05
N LEU A 274 -0.54 -11.35 0.62
CA LEU A 274 -0.42 -11.84 2.00
C LEU A 274 0.89 -12.63 2.23
N VAL A 275 1.28 -13.48 1.27
CA VAL A 275 2.54 -14.22 1.34
C VAL A 275 3.74 -13.27 1.29
N LEU A 276 3.75 -12.32 0.33
CA LEU A 276 4.84 -11.35 0.21
C LEU A 276 4.96 -10.46 1.45
N VAL A 277 3.84 -9.97 1.97
CA VAL A 277 3.78 -9.17 3.19
C VAL A 277 4.24 -9.99 4.40
N GLY A 278 3.76 -11.23 4.54
CA GLY A 278 4.18 -12.12 5.63
C GLY A 278 5.68 -12.40 5.62
N LEU A 279 6.25 -12.65 4.44
CA LEU A 279 7.70 -12.83 4.28
C LEU A 279 8.49 -11.54 4.59
N TYR A 280 7.97 -10.39 4.17
CA TYR A 280 8.60 -9.09 4.43
C TYR A 280 8.62 -8.77 5.93
N VAL A 281 7.47 -8.87 6.61
CA VAL A 281 7.33 -8.60 8.04
C VAL A 281 8.20 -9.57 8.86
N ARG A 282 8.20 -10.87 8.50
CA ARG A 282 9.04 -11.86 9.17
C ARG A 282 10.55 -11.54 9.06
N ARG A 283 11.00 -10.96 7.93
CA ARG A 283 12.41 -10.57 7.74
C ARG A 283 12.77 -9.25 8.39
N ALA A 284 11.81 -8.32 8.44
CA ALA A 284 12.02 -6.99 9.04
C ALA A 284 12.12 -7.01 10.58
N GLY A 285 11.79 -8.14 11.23
CA GLY A 285 11.72 -8.25 12.69
C GLY A 285 10.38 -7.72 13.23
N THR A 286 9.63 -8.57 13.92
CA THR A 286 8.34 -8.19 14.50
C THR A 286 8.46 -7.61 15.90
N GLU A 287 9.64 -7.63 16.50
CA GLU A 287 9.84 -7.24 17.91
C GLU A 287 9.62 -5.73 18.15
N ASP A 288 9.69 -4.91 17.10
CA ASP A 288 9.56 -3.45 17.19
C ASP A 288 8.18 -2.92 16.74
N LEU A 289 7.21 -3.79 16.43
CA LEU A 289 5.88 -3.41 15.93
C LEU A 289 4.78 -3.46 17.01
N VAL A 290 5.13 -3.82 18.25
CA VAL A 290 4.20 -3.91 19.40
C VAL A 290 4.51 -2.84 20.44
#